data_794845cb46d4de361bb0c306e57c0b45
#
_entry.id   794845cb46d4de361bb0c306e57c0b45
#
_cell.length_a   1.000
_cell.length_b   1.000
_cell.length_c   1.000
_cell.angle_alpha   90.00
_cell.angle_beta   90.00
_cell.angle_gamma   90.00
#
_symmetry.space_group_name_H-M   'P 1'
#
loop_
_entity.id
_entity.type
_entity.pdbx_description
1 polymer ?
#
loop_
_entity_poly.entity_id
_entity_poly.type
_entity_poly.pdbx_seq_one_letter_code
_entity_poly.pdbx_strand_id
1 'polypeptide(L)'
;VSPGALPLEKQLQRSYEMEYQYDDLGFPKYIMANAQSIAEHYDAAKTAATSSAITNLAGQIQTEVSALIENTVANSQLSAEQAASISETVMSSKNLISQSIGRTIAVVECYRVLKNKNREVMVRIAYNGEMAKEAAKKAVREELVKKGENLHEQLDKVLGF
;
A
#
# COMPACT_ATOMS: atom_id res chain seq x y z
N VAL A 1 22.54 9.90 0.81
CA VAL A 1 22.24 8.80 1.77
C VAL A 1 22.45 9.28 3.18
N SER A 2 21.51 8.99 4.07
CA SER A 2 21.59 9.36 5.48
C SER A 2 22.77 8.67 6.19
N PRO A 3 23.43 9.31 7.17
CA PRO A 3 24.47 8.67 7.96
C PRO A 3 23.97 7.37 8.59
N GLY A 4 24.78 6.31 8.49
CA GLY A 4 24.44 4.98 9.04
C GLY A 4 23.51 4.15 8.17
N ALA A 5 22.98 4.68 7.07
CA ALA A 5 22.18 3.92 6.12
C ALA A 5 23.05 3.06 5.20
N LEU A 6 22.44 2.04 4.61
CA LEU A 6 23.09 1.26 3.56
C LEU A 6 23.43 2.15 2.35
N PRO A 7 24.50 1.85 1.60
CA PRO A 7 24.77 2.56 0.35
C PRO A 7 23.57 2.52 -0.58
N LEU A 8 23.35 3.58 -1.35
CA LEU A 8 22.20 3.68 -2.25
C LEU A 8 22.10 2.50 -3.23
N GLU A 9 23.23 2.05 -3.75
CA GLU A 9 23.28 0.90 -4.66
C GLU A 9 22.70 -0.36 -4.00
N LYS A 10 23.03 -0.62 -2.74
CA LYS A 10 22.48 -1.75 -2.00
C LYS A 10 21.00 -1.58 -1.68
N GLN A 11 20.57 -0.36 -1.39
CA GLN A 11 19.15 -0.05 -1.19
C GLN A 11 18.35 -0.35 -2.45
N LEU A 12 18.83 0.08 -3.61
CA LEU A 12 18.17 -0.15 -4.90
C LEU A 12 18.14 -1.62 -5.27
N GLN A 13 19.21 -2.36 -5.00
CA GLN A 13 19.25 -3.80 -5.23
C GLN A 13 18.23 -4.53 -4.37
N ARG A 14 18.16 -4.20 -3.09
CA ARG A 14 17.15 -4.76 -2.16
C ARG A 14 15.73 -4.47 -2.63
N SER A 15 15.48 -3.23 -3.04
CA SER A 15 14.19 -2.81 -3.60
C SER A 15 13.81 -3.66 -4.81
N TYR A 16 14.74 -3.86 -5.74
CA TYR A 16 14.52 -4.67 -6.92
C TYR A 16 14.19 -6.13 -6.58
N GLU A 17 14.92 -6.73 -5.66
CA GLU A 17 14.69 -8.10 -5.22
C GLU A 17 13.30 -8.28 -4.56
N MET A 18 12.85 -7.30 -3.79
CA MET A 18 11.54 -7.34 -3.13
C MET A 18 10.37 -7.13 -4.10
N GLU A 19 10.57 -6.33 -5.15
CA GLU A 19 9.52 -5.91 -6.07
C GLU A 19 8.91 -7.05 -6.88
N TYR A 20 9.68 -8.07 -7.19
CA TYR A 20 9.29 -9.18 -8.08
C TYR A 20 8.96 -10.47 -7.34
N GLN A 21 8.57 -10.39 -6.07
CA GLN A 21 8.13 -11.54 -5.31
C GLN A 21 6.60 -11.58 -5.22
N TYR A 22 6.03 -12.74 -5.55
CA TYR A 22 4.57 -12.95 -5.55
C TYR A 22 4.23 -14.22 -4.77
N ASP A 23 3.02 -14.23 -4.18
CA ASP A 23 2.50 -15.44 -3.54
C ASP A 23 1.85 -16.38 -4.57
N ASP A 24 1.29 -17.51 -4.10
CA ASP A 24 0.67 -18.52 -4.96
C ASP A 24 -0.57 -18.02 -5.69
N LEU A 25 -1.19 -16.92 -5.22
CA LEU A 25 -2.35 -16.30 -5.84
C LEU A 25 -1.96 -15.19 -6.83
N GLY A 26 -0.66 -14.94 -7.01
CA GLY A 26 -0.15 -13.84 -7.82
C GLY A 26 -0.22 -12.48 -7.11
N PHE A 27 -0.49 -12.44 -5.82
CA PHE A 27 -0.48 -11.21 -5.04
C PHE A 27 0.94 -10.88 -4.59
N PRO A 28 1.38 -9.61 -4.66
CA PRO A 28 2.74 -9.25 -4.27
C PRO A 28 3.04 -9.60 -2.82
N LYS A 29 4.20 -10.18 -2.56
CA LYS A 29 4.68 -10.41 -1.19
C LYS A 29 5.00 -9.11 -0.47
N TYR A 30 5.42 -8.10 -1.23
CA TYR A 30 5.65 -6.74 -0.74
C TYR A 30 4.99 -5.75 -1.67
N ILE A 31 4.16 -4.88 -1.12
CA ILE A 31 3.61 -3.74 -1.85
C ILE A 31 4.47 -2.55 -1.52
N MET A 32 4.91 -1.84 -2.55
CA MET A 32 5.88 -0.75 -2.42
C MET A 32 5.29 0.54 -2.95
N ALA A 33 5.67 1.63 -2.32
CA ALA A 33 5.33 2.96 -2.76
C ALA A 33 6.48 3.91 -2.46
N ASN A 34 6.63 4.92 -3.28
CA ASN A 34 7.65 5.94 -3.10
C ASN A 34 7.03 7.32 -3.17
N ALA A 35 7.71 8.27 -2.56
CA ALA A 35 7.36 9.67 -2.63
C ALA A 35 8.61 10.51 -2.40
N GLN A 36 8.52 11.77 -2.78
CA GLN A 36 9.57 12.73 -2.54
C GLN A 36 8.95 14.02 -2.02
N SER A 37 9.73 14.77 -1.28
CA SER A 37 9.32 16.07 -0.77
C SER A 37 10.52 16.99 -0.64
N ILE A 38 10.25 18.28 -0.70
CA ILE A 38 11.26 19.33 -0.59
C ILE A 38 10.92 20.18 0.64
N ALA A 39 11.91 20.42 1.48
CA ALA A 39 11.77 21.32 2.61
C ALA A 39 13.12 21.94 2.96
N GLU A 40 13.08 22.98 3.78
CA GLU A 40 14.28 23.67 4.24
C GLU A 40 15.18 22.73 5.07
N HIS A 41 14.57 21.89 5.89
CA HIS A 41 15.28 20.92 6.73
C HIS A 41 15.03 19.49 6.29
N TYR A 42 16.05 18.64 6.43
CA TYR A 42 16.00 17.25 6.08
C TYR A 42 14.85 16.51 6.77
N ASP A 43 14.70 16.69 8.09
CA ASP A 43 13.67 15.96 8.88
C ASP A 43 12.26 16.33 8.43
N ALA A 44 12.00 17.59 8.11
CA ALA A 44 10.72 18.03 7.58
C ALA A 44 10.43 17.42 6.21
N ALA A 45 11.41 17.40 5.31
CA ALA A 45 11.29 16.79 3.99
C ALA A 45 11.06 15.28 4.10
N LYS A 46 11.81 14.59 4.97
CA LYS A 46 11.66 13.15 5.22
C LYS A 46 10.28 12.81 5.76
N THR A 47 9.79 13.55 6.75
CA THR A 47 8.47 13.34 7.35
C THR A 47 7.37 13.51 6.31
N ALA A 48 7.43 14.57 5.50
CA ALA A 48 6.46 14.82 4.44
C ALA A 48 6.51 13.73 3.35
N ALA A 49 7.71 13.32 2.93
CA ALA A 49 7.89 12.27 1.95
C ALA A 49 7.35 10.93 2.45
N THR A 50 7.63 10.58 3.71
CA THR A 50 7.13 9.34 4.33
C THR A 50 5.61 9.33 4.41
N SER A 51 4.99 10.42 4.84
CA SER A 51 3.54 10.56 4.88
C SER A 51 2.90 10.40 3.51
N SER A 52 3.47 11.03 2.49
CA SER A 52 3.01 10.89 1.10
C SER A 52 3.20 9.47 0.58
N ALA A 53 4.30 8.81 0.92
CA ALA A 53 4.56 7.42 0.54
C ALA A 53 3.52 6.48 1.17
N ILE A 54 3.12 6.68 2.42
CA ILE A 54 2.07 5.89 3.08
C ILE A 54 0.73 6.07 2.36
N THR A 55 0.38 7.28 1.97
CA THR A 55 -0.82 7.55 1.18
C THR A 55 -0.79 6.84 -0.17
N ASN A 56 0.36 6.90 -0.85
CA ASN A 56 0.57 6.21 -2.12
C ASN A 56 0.51 4.68 -1.94
N LEU A 57 1.05 4.18 -0.84
CA LEU A 57 1.00 2.76 -0.49
C LEU A 57 -0.45 2.28 -0.33
N ALA A 58 -1.28 3.05 0.37
CA ALA A 58 -2.70 2.74 0.50
C ALA A 58 -3.41 2.67 -0.86
N GLY A 59 -3.06 3.56 -1.78
CA GLY A 59 -3.55 3.52 -3.16
C GLY A 59 -3.11 2.26 -3.91
N GLN A 60 -1.86 1.84 -3.72
CA GLN A 60 -1.35 0.59 -4.32
C GLN A 60 -2.04 -0.64 -3.73
N ILE A 61 -2.24 -0.68 -2.42
CA ILE A 61 -2.99 -1.75 -1.75
C ILE A 61 -4.41 -1.84 -2.32
N GLN A 62 -5.08 -0.71 -2.45
CA GLN A 62 -6.41 -0.63 -3.05
C GLN A 62 -6.42 -1.22 -4.46
N THR A 63 -5.45 -0.85 -5.29
CA THR A 63 -5.33 -1.33 -6.66
C THR A 63 -5.12 -2.85 -6.70
N GLU A 64 -4.22 -3.37 -5.89
CA GLU A 64 -3.91 -4.80 -5.84
C GLU A 64 -5.09 -5.62 -5.31
N VAL A 65 -5.77 -5.15 -4.27
CA VAL A 65 -6.95 -5.82 -3.72
C VAL A 65 -8.11 -5.78 -4.72
N SER A 66 -8.32 -4.67 -5.40
CA SER A 66 -9.35 -4.57 -6.46
C SER A 66 -9.08 -5.56 -7.59
N ALA A 67 -7.83 -5.70 -8.03
CA ALA A 67 -7.45 -6.69 -9.03
C ALA A 67 -7.69 -8.12 -8.53
N LEU A 68 -7.39 -8.41 -7.28
CA LEU A 68 -7.65 -9.72 -6.66
C LEU A 68 -9.17 -10.02 -6.65
N ILE A 69 -9.98 -9.04 -6.28
CA ILE A 69 -11.44 -9.18 -6.27
C ILE A 69 -11.96 -9.46 -7.68
N GLU A 70 -11.53 -8.68 -8.68
CA GLU A 70 -11.93 -8.86 -10.08
C GLU A 70 -11.58 -10.25 -10.60
N ASN A 71 -10.37 -10.73 -10.32
CA ASN A 71 -9.91 -12.05 -10.73
C ASN A 71 -10.71 -13.18 -10.06
N THR A 72 -11.11 -12.97 -8.82
CA THR A 72 -11.84 -13.98 -8.04
C THR A 72 -13.31 -14.02 -8.40
N VAL A 73 -13.90 -12.88 -8.77
CA VAL A 73 -15.30 -12.78 -9.18
C VAL A 73 -15.63 -13.70 -10.37
N ALA A 74 -14.69 -13.83 -11.30
CA ALA A 74 -14.86 -14.72 -12.46
C ALA A 74 -15.07 -16.19 -12.06
N ASN A 75 -14.63 -16.59 -10.87
CA ASN A 75 -14.67 -17.96 -10.36
C ASN A 75 -15.57 -18.10 -9.12
N SER A 76 -16.32 -17.05 -8.76
CA SER A 76 -17.11 -17.03 -7.53
C SER A 76 -18.62 -17.14 -7.83
N GLN A 77 -19.38 -17.49 -6.79
CA GLN A 77 -20.85 -17.53 -6.84
C GLN A 77 -21.48 -16.19 -6.51
N LEU A 78 -20.69 -15.12 -6.47
CA LEU A 78 -21.20 -13.77 -6.22
C LEU A 78 -21.97 -13.25 -7.43
N SER A 79 -23.08 -12.56 -7.17
CA SER A 79 -23.79 -11.82 -8.20
C SER A 79 -22.94 -10.62 -8.67
N ALA A 80 -23.23 -10.12 -9.88
CA ALA A 80 -22.58 -8.93 -10.39
C ALA A 80 -22.78 -7.71 -9.46
N GLU A 81 -23.96 -7.59 -8.85
CA GLU A 81 -24.28 -6.52 -7.90
C GLU A 81 -23.46 -6.61 -6.63
N GLN A 82 -23.30 -7.81 -6.05
CA GLN A 82 -22.50 -8.04 -4.86
C GLN A 82 -21.02 -7.70 -5.13
N ALA A 83 -20.49 -8.17 -6.25
CA ALA A 83 -19.11 -7.89 -6.66
C ALA A 83 -18.89 -6.40 -6.87
N ALA A 84 -19.82 -5.71 -7.53
CA ALA A 84 -19.75 -4.26 -7.73
C ALA A 84 -19.77 -3.48 -6.42
N SER A 85 -20.62 -3.88 -5.47
CA SER A 85 -20.71 -3.25 -4.14
C SER A 85 -19.39 -3.42 -3.36
N ILE A 86 -18.78 -4.59 -3.38
CA ILE A 86 -17.50 -4.83 -2.73
C ILE A 86 -16.41 -3.98 -3.39
N SER A 87 -16.32 -3.97 -4.70
CA SER A 87 -15.33 -3.18 -5.45
C SER A 87 -15.46 -1.69 -5.17
N GLU A 88 -16.66 -1.16 -5.18
CA GLU A 88 -16.93 0.24 -4.87
C GLU A 88 -16.51 0.59 -3.44
N THR A 89 -16.78 -0.29 -2.49
CA THR A 89 -16.37 -0.10 -1.10
C THR A 89 -14.86 -0.12 -0.94
N VAL A 90 -14.17 -1.02 -1.65
CA VAL A 90 -12.69 -1.03 -1.70
C VAL A 90 -12.16 0.29 -2.23
N MET A 91 -12.73 0.79 -3.32
CA MET A 91 -12.33 2.06 -3.94
C MET A 91 -12.52 3.25 -3.00
N SER A 92 -13.58 3.26 -2.21
CA SER A 92 -13.89 4.36 -1.29
C SER A 92 -13.14 4.27 0.05
N SER A 93 -12.45 3.17 0.32
CA SER A 93 -11.83 2.88 1.63
C SER A 93 -10.36 3.31 1.74
N LYS A 94 -9.84 4.07 0.81
CA LYS A 94 -8.41 4.44 0.75
C LYS A 94 -7.91 5.05 2.06
N ASN A 95 -8.65 5.98 2.63
CA ASN A 95 -8.25 6.65 3.87
C ASN A 95 -8.26 5.69 5.08
N LEU A 96 -9.23 4.80 5.13
CA LEU A 96 -9.31 3.77 6.16
C LEU A 96 -8.18 2.76 6.05
N ILE A 97 -7.82 2.39 4.84
CA ILE A 97 -6.66 1.53 4.56
C ILE A 97 -5.39 2.20 5.05
N SER A 98 -5.19 3.50 4.76
CA SER A 98 -4.05 4.28 5.26
C SER A 98 -3.95 4.23 6.78
N GLN A 99 -5.06 4.40 7.48
CA GLN A 99 -5.12 4.36 8.94
C GLN A 99 -4.85 2.96 9.50
N SER A 100 -5.11 1.92 8.73
CA SER A 100 -4.93 0.52 9.12
C SER A 100 -3.53 -0.01 8.81
N ILE A 101 -2.73 0.72 8.01
CA ILE A 101 -1.36 0.32 7.71
C ILE A 101 -0.51 0.44 8.98
N GLY A 102 0.07 -0.67 9.38
CA GLY A 102 0.99 -0.73 10.49
C GLY A 102 2.41 -0.31 10.09
N ARG A 103 3.39 -0.95 10.69
CA ARG A 103 4.80 -0.64 10.48
C ARG A 103 5.24 -0.97 9.05
N THR A 104 5.79 0.03 8.37
CA THR A 104 6.39 -0.13 7.04
C THR A 104 7.89 -0.36 7.13
N ILE A 105 8.47 -0.91 6.06
CA ILE A 105 9.92 -1.10 5.92
C ILE A 105 10.45 0.00 5.01
N ALA A 106 11.43 0.78 5.50
CA ALA A 106 12.13 1.74 4.66
C ALA A 106 13.11 0.97 3.76
N VAL A 107 12.88 1.00 2.46
CA VAL A 107 13.71 0.28 1.48
C VAL A 107 14.71 1.20 0.81
N VAL A 108 14.27 2.39 0.40
CA VAL A 108 15.14 3.41 -0.17
C VAL A 108 14.91 4.72 0.58
N GLU A 109 16.00 5.36 0.97
CA GLU A 109 15.98 6.68 1.57
C GLU A 109 17.22 7.42 1.09
N CYS A 110 17.02 8.45 0.32
CA CYS A 110 18.11 9.29 -0.17
C CYS A 110 17.66 10.75 -0.24
N TYR A 111 18.63 11.64 -0.28
CA TYR A 111 18.36 13.06 -0.35
C TYR A 111 19.43 13.78 -1.20
N ARG A 112 19.09 14.96 -1.64
CA ARG A 112 20.03 15.90 -2.26
C ARG A 112 19.76 17.30 -1.76
N VAL A 113 20.81 18.13 -1.77
CA VAL A 113 20.69 19.55 -1.46
C VAL A 113 20.49 20.31 -2.76
N LEU A 114 19.44 21.12 -2.82
CA LEU A 114 19.10 21.92 -3.99
C LEU A 114 19.90 23.22 -4.01
N LYS A 115 19.89 23.92 -5.13
CA LYS A 115 20.62 25.19 -5.31
C LYS A 115 20.23 26.24 -4.28
N ASN A 116 18.98 26.28 -3.86
CA ASN A 116 18.47 27.20 -2.83
C ASN A 116 18.72 26.71 -1.40
N LYS A 117 19.54 25.67 -1.23
CA LYS A 117 19.86 24.98 0.03
C LYS A 117 18.70 24.22 0.65
N ASN A 118 17.54 24.14 0.02
CA ASN A 118 16.50 23.22 0.43
C ASN A 118 16.93 21.77 0.18
N ARG A 119 16.32 20.87 0.91
CA ARG A 119 16.59 19.44 0.78
C ARG A 119 15.42 18.74 0.12
N GLU A 120 15.72 17.94 -0.88
CA GLU A 120 14.76 17.02 -1.49
C GLU A 120 15.06 15.63 -0.99
N VAL A 121 14.06 15.01 -0.33
CA VAL A 121 14.16 13.65 0.18
C VAL A 121 13.26 12.73 -0.61
N MET A 122 13.78 11.59 -1.05
CA MET A 122 13.02 10.53 -1.68
C MET A 122 13.05 9.31 -0.78
N VAL A 123 11.87 8.74 -0.52
CA VAL A 123 11.72 7.52 0.25
C VAL A 123 10.96 6.49 -0.56
N ARG A 124 11.33 5.23 -0.40
CA ARG A 124 10.55 4.10 -0.89
C ARG A 124 10.32 3.16 0.28
N ILE A 125 9.06 2.85 0.53
CA ILE A 125 8.64 1.99 1.62
C ILE A 125 8.02 0.72 1.06
N ALA A 126 8.10 -0.35 1.84
CA ALA A 126 7.48 -1.62 1.53
C ALA A 126 6.59 -2.05 2.68
N TYR A 127 5.56 -2.80 2.35
CA TYR A 127 4.63 -3.36 3.31
C TYR A 127 4.36 -4.81 2.97
N ASN A 128 4.31 -5.66 3.99
CA ASN A 128 4.05 -7.08 3.81
C ASN A 128 2.69 -7.30 3.14
N GLY A 129 2.66 -8.08 2.05
CA GLY A 129 1.47 -8.30 1.24
C GLY A 129 0.32 -8.97 2.01
N GLU A 130 0.61 -9.91 2.90
CA GLU A 130 -0.41 -10.54 3.73
C GLU A 130 -1.04 -9.54 4.71
N MET A 131 -0.22 -8.72 5.34
CA MET A 131 -0.69 -7.65 6.22
C MET A 131 -1.47 -6.58 5.45
N ALA A 132 -1.08 -6.30 4.21
CA ALA A 132 -1.79 -5.37 3.33
C ALA A 132 -3.19 -5.90 2.99
N LYS A 133 -3.31 -7.17 2.66
CA LYS A 133 -4.61 -7.81 2.43
C LYS A 133 -5.50 -7.73 3.67
N GLU A 134 -4.96 -8.02 4.84
CA GLU A 134 -5.70 -7.93 6.11
C GLU A 134 -6.13 -6.51 6.43
N ALA A 135 -5.27 -5.52 6.23
CA ALA A 135 -5.60 -4.10 6.46
C ALA A 135 -6.73 -3.64 5.54
N ALA A 136 -6.65 -3.99 4.25
CA ALA A 136 -7.69 -3.68 3.28
C ALA A 136 -9.01 -4.40 3.61
N LYS A 137 -8.95 -5.68 3.95
CA LYS A 137 -10.11 -6.49 4.34
C LYS A 137 -10.81 -5.88 5.55
N LYS A 138 -10.05 -5.50 6.58
CA LYS A 138 -10.59 -4.87 7.79
C LYS A 138 -11.30 -3.57 7.48
N ALA A 139 -10.69 -2.69 6.69
CA ALA A 139 -11.25 -1.40 6.33
C ALA A 139 -12.54 -1.56 5.51
N VAL A 140 -12.53 -2.44 4.51
CA VAL A 140 -13.69 -2.72 3.67
C VAL A 140 -14.82 -3.36 4.48
N ARG A 141 -14.48 -4.30 5.35
CA ARG A 141 -15.45 -4.96 6.23
C ARG A 141 -16.17 -3.97 7.15
N GLU A 142 -15.43 -3.05 7.76
CA GLU A 142 -16.01 -2.00 8.61
C GLU A 142 -16.99 -1.12 7.82
N GLU A 143 -16.66 -0.75 6.59
CA GLU A 143 -17.55 0.04 5.74
C GLU A 143 -18.80 -0.75 5.30
N LEU A 144 -18.66 -2.02 4.98
CA LEU A 144 -19.80 -2.86 4.63
C LEU A 144 -20.77 -3.03 5.81
N VAL A 145 -20.23 -3.18 7.02
CA VAL A 145 -21.04 -3.26 8.24
C VAL A 145 -21.79 -1.94 8.47
N LYS A 146 -21.14 -0.79 8.28
CA LYS A 146 -21.78 0.53 8.42
C LYS A 146 -22.92 0.73 7.42
N LYS A 147 -22.80 0.19 6.22
CA LYS A 147 -23.85 0.25 5.19
C LYS A 147 -25.00 -0.72 5.45
N GLY A 148 -24.91 -1.55 6.51
CA GLY A 148 -25.91 -2.56 6.84
C GLY A 148 -25.95 -3.72 5.87
N GLU A 149 -24.92 -3.91 5.05
CA GLU A 149 -24.84 -4.98 4.08
C GLU A 149 -24.17 -6.22 4.67
N ASN A 150 -24.76 -7.40 4.40
CA ASN A 150 -24.22 -8.70 4.86
C ASN A 150 -23.12 -9.21 3.92
N LEU A 151 -22.43 -8.33 3.20
CA LEU A 151 -21.40 -8.70 2.24
C LEU A 151 -20.04 -9.01 2.88
N HIS A 152 -19.87 -8.77 4.18
CA HIS A 152 -18.61 -9.06 4.86
C HIS A 152 -18.26 -10.56 4.83
N GLU A 153 -19.24 -11.45 4.85
CA GLU A 153 -19.01 -12.89 4.71
C GLU A 153 -18.54 -13.26 3.30
N GLN A 154 -19.14 -12.65 2.28
CA GLN A 154 -18.73 -12.83 0.90
C GLN A 154 -17.32 -12.25 0.66
N LEU A 155 -17.00 -11.15 1.31
CA LEU A 155 -15.64 -10.59 1.26
C LEU A 155 -14.61 -11.60 1.76
N ASP A 156 -14.90 -12.27 2.87
CA ASP A 156 -14.03 -13.30 3.43
C ASP A 156 -13.77 -14.45 2.44
N LYS A 157 -14.81 -14.86 1.71
CA LYS A 157 -14.69 -15.89 0.67
C LYS A 157 -13.88 -15.43 -0.53
N VAL A 158 -14.08 -14.19 -0.97
CA VAL A 158 -13.40 -13.63 -2.14
C VAL A 158 -11.91 -13.47 -1.88
N LEU A 159 -11.53 -12.97 -0.71
CA LEU A 159 -10.14 -12.75 -0.36
C LEU A 159 -9.40 -14.03 0.07
N GLY A 160 -10.14 -15.11 0.42
CA GLY A 160 -9.55 -16.41 0.72
C GLY A 160 -8.78 -16.48 2.04
N PHE A 161 -9.04 -15.53 2.95
CA PHE A 161 -8.37 -15.52 4.25
C PHE A 161 -9.19 -14.83 5.33
#